data_51140f73fbf7367699887a2ba9477bed
#
_entry.id   51140f73fbf7367699887a2ba9477bed
#
_cell.length_a   1.000
_cell.length_b   1.000
_cell.length_c   1.000
_cell.angle_alpha   90.00
_cell.angle_beta   90.00
_cell.angle_gamma   90.00
#
_symmetry.space_group_name_H-M   'P 1'
#
loop_
_entity.id
_entity.type
_entity.pdbx_description
1 polymer ?
#
loop_
_entity_poly.entity_id
_entity_poly.type
_entity_poly.pdbx_seq_one_letter_code
_entity_poly.pdbx_strand_id
1 'polypeptide(L)'
;MIRLENITKTYKSGAIITKAVDDVSLQVEKGSIYGVIGYSGAGKSTLVRMVNLLERPTEGKVYMNDVELTSLSNGKLQKTRQRIGMIFQSFNLLKTGTVHQNISIPLKLTGVPKKEIEARVDKYLEIVGLSDKRDAYPSQLSGGQKQRVAIARALAHEPEVLLCDEATSALDPDTTESILSLLEQINRDFGITILLITHEMHVVQKICHEVAVMENGKVIEQGRVVDIFSKPATTTSKRFVQSLFQDELPESLVSRLKEKGQIVTLSFIGESSGNPALALVSKHFDVFPSILAGNITQLKDQPFGRLVVHLDGEADETARAVAFLEEKGVVVEGYVQEVNAHVS
;
A
#
# COMPACT_ATOMS: atom_id res chain seq x y z
N MET A 1 -16.83 0.85 4.47
CA MET A 1 -17.10 0.36 3.08
C MET A 1 -16.89 -1.14 2.97
N ILE A 2 -15.71 -1.65 3.27
CA ILE A 2 -15.38 -3.08 3.36
C ILE A 2 -15.08 -3.40 4.81
N ARG A 3 -15.60 -4.53 5.33
CA ARG A 3 -15.29 -5.02 6.66
C ARG A 3 -15.10 -6.54 6.64
N LEU A 4 -13.97 -6.97 7.12
CA LEU A 4 -13.60 -8.37 7.32
C LEU A 4 -13.64 -8.66 8.82
N GLU A 5 -14.32 -9.73 9.23
CA GLU A 5 -14.45 -10.13 10.63
C GLU A 5 -13.95 -11.56 10.81
N ASN A 6 -12.86 -11.71 11.57
CA ASN A 6 -12.24 -12.98 11.95
C ASN A 6 -12.06 -13.94 10.78
N ILE A 7 -11.57 -13.40 9.64
CA ILE A 7 -11.41 -14.16 8.41
C ILE A 7 -10.28 -15.16 8.55
N THR A 8 -10.60 -16.43 8.34
CA THR A 8 -9.62 -17.52 8.26
C THR A 8 -9.78 -18.26 6.95
N LYS A 9 -8.65 -18.58 6.30
CA LYS A 9 -8.60 -19.43 5.12
C LYS A 9 -7.59 -20.54 5.30
N THR A 10 -8.07 -21.75 5.25
CA THR A 10 -7.27 -22.98 5.35
C THR A 10 -7.35 -23.76 4.05
N TYR A 11 -6.21 -24.12 3.49
CA TYR A 11 -6.09 -25.05 2.37
C TYR A 11 -5.65 -26.42 2.88
N LYS A 12 -6.24 -27.48 2.34
CA LYS A 12 -5.89 -28.87 2.63
C LYS A 12 -5.35 -29.51 1.36
N SER A 13 -4.13 -30.01 1.41
CA SER A 13 -3.51 -30.80 0.32
C SER A 13 -2.97 -32.09 0.92
N GLY A 14 -3.77 -33.17 0.81
CA GLY A 14 -3.48 -34.43 1.50
C GLY A 14 -3.44 -34.24 3.03
N ALA A 15 -2.33 -34.61 3.64
CA ALA A 15 -2.10 -34.44 5.10
C ALA A 15 -1.62 -33.02 5.49
N ILE A 16 -1.26 -32.18 4.52
CA ILE A 16 -0.75 -30.83 4.80
C ILE A 16 -1.91 -29.86 4.92
N ILE A 17 -1.96 -29.15 6.04
CA ILE A 17 -2.93 -28.08 6.31
C ILE A 17 -2.16 -26.77 6.37
N THR A 18 -2.49 -25.82 5.48
CA THR A 18 -1.87 -24.48 5.44
C THR A 18 -2.93 -23.45 5.73
N LYS A 19 -2.75 -22.65 6.80
CA LYS A 19 -3.54 -21.45 7.04
C LYS A 19 -2.93 -20.29 6.24
N ALA A 20 -3.53 -19.95 5.12
CA ALA A 20 -3.09 -18.84 4.29
C ALA A 20 -3.50 -17.47 4.86
N VAL A 21 -4.62 -17.43 5.58
CA VAL A 21 -5.10 -16.29 6.35
C VAL A 21 -5.61 -16.83 7.68
N ASP A 22 -5.22 -16.21 8.79
CA ASP A 22 -5.48 -16.67 10.14
C ASP A 22 -6.00 -15.52 11.00
N ASP A 23 -7.31 -15.54 11.27
CA ASP A 23 -8.05 -14.62 12.16
C ASP A 23 -7.83 -13.14 11.81
N VAL A 24 -7.99 -12.77 10.56
CA VAL A 24 -7.80 -11.39 10.09
C VAL A 24 -9.10 -10.60 10.18
N SER A 25 -9.02 -9.45 10.87
CA SER A 25 -10.09 -8.44 10.90
C SER A 25 -9.53 -7.11 10.41
N LEU A 26 -10.21 -6.48 9.44
CA LEU A 26 -9.86 -5.14 8.95
C LEU A 26 -11.10 -4.40 8.46
N GLN A 27 -11.01 -3.08 8.48
CA GLN A 27 -12.05 -2.18 7.99
C GLN A 27 -11.45 -1.18 7.01
N VAL A 28 -12.14 -0.98 5.87
CA VAL A 28 -11.75 -0.01 4.86
C VAL A 28 -12.87 1.03 4.73
N GLU A 29 -12.53 2.27 4.97
CA GLU A 29 -13.48 3.37 4.88
C GLU A 29 -13.88 3.68 3.44
N LYS A 30 -15.07 4.26 3.27
CA LYS A 30 -15.57 4.64 1.94
C LYS A 30 -14.72 5.75 1.34
N GLY A 31 -14.30 5.59 0.08
CA GLY A 31 -13.50 6.56 -0.65
C GLY A 31 -12.02 6.56 -0.24
N SER A 32 -11.59 5.69 0.68
CA SER A 32 -10.17 5.57 1.01
C SER A 32 -9.41 4.66 0.04
N ILE A 33 -8.10 4.85 -0.02
CA ILE A 33 -7.15 3.90 -0.58
C ILE A 33 -6.47 3.20 0.58
N TYR A 34 -6.72 1.90 0.71
CA TYR A 34 -6.18 1.05 1.77
C TYR A 34 -5.16 0.08 1.21
N GLY A 35 -3.95 0.08 1.79
CA GLY A 35 -2.88 -0.83 1.42
C GLY A 35 -2.84 -2.07 2.30
N VAL A 36 -2.51 -3.23 1.73
CA VAL A 36 -2.08 -4.41 2.48
C VAL A 36 -0.69 -4.80 2.00
N ILE A 37 0.29 -4.69 2.89
CA ILE A 37 1.68 -4.99 2.57
C ILE A 37 2.15 -6.23 3.32
N GLY A 38 3.11 -6.96 2.76
CA GLY A 38 3.73 -8.14 3.37
C GLY A 38 4.65 -8.84 2.39
N TYR A 39 5.53 -9.68 2.87
CA TYR A 39 6.41 -10.49 2.02
C TYR A 39 5.63 -11.49 1.16
N SER A 40 6.30 -12.10 0.18
CA SER A 40 5.70 -13.17 -0.61
C SER A 40 5.25 -14.31 0.31
N GLY A 41 4.05 -14.86 0.07
CA GLY A 41 3.48 -15.91 0.92
C GLY A 41 2.78 -15.42 2.19
N ALA A 42 2.76 -14.12 2.51
CA ALA A 42 2.07 -13.60 3.70
C ALA A 42 0.53 -13.74 3.70
N GLY A 43 -0.09 -14.17 2.58
CA GLY A 43 -1.54 -14.37 2.49
C GLY A 43 -2.31 -13.25 1.80
N LYS A 44 -1.65 -12.20 1.32
CA LYS A 44 -2.27 -10.98 0.75
C LYS A 44 -3.24 -11.26 -0.40
N SER A 45 -2.80 -11.99 -1.44
CA SER A 45 -3.66 -12.30 -2.60
C SER A 45 -4.85 -13.17 -2.21
N THR A 46 -4.69 -14.07 -1.23
CA THR A 46 -5.80 -14.84 -0.67
C THR A 46 -6.80 -13.91 0.02
N LEU A 47 -6.31 -12.97 0.83
CA LEU A 47 -7.15 -11.99 1.54
C LEU A 47 -7.98 -11.15 0.56
N VAL A 48 -7.34 -10.57 -0.46
CA VAL A 48 -8.04 -9.71 -1.44
C VAL A 48 -9.10 -10.50 -2.23
N ARG A 49 -8.82 -11.76 -2.57
CA ARG A 49 -9.78 -12.63 -3.25
C ARG A 49 -10.95 -13.07 -2.38
N MET A 50 -10.82 -12.99 -1.06
CA MET A 50 -11.95 -13.22 -0.16
C MET A 50 -12.87 -12.00 -0.07
N VAL A 51 -12.40 -10.79 -0.32
CA VAL A 51 -13.26 -9.58 -0.29
C VAL A 51 -14.39 -9.67 -1.32
N ASN A 52 -14.13 -10.21 -2.51
CA ASN A 52 -15.16 -10.42 -3.54
C ASN A 52 -15.66 -11.87 -3.58
N LEU A 53 -15.26 -12.69 -2.60
CA LEU A 53 -15.58 -14.13 -2.51
C LEU A 53 -15.19 -14.95 -3.76
N LEU A 54 -14.18 -14.52 -4.54
CA LEU A 54 -13.53 -15.43 -5.51
C LEU A 54 -12.91 -16.62 -4.77
N GLU A 55 -12.39 -16.37 -3.56
CA GLU A 55 -12.06 -17.36 -2.55
C GLU A 55 -13.03 -17.24 -1.38
N ARG A 56 -13.71 -18.31 -1.00
CA ARG A 56 -14.55 -18.28 0.20
C ARG A 56 -13.68 -18.48 1.45
N PRO A 57 -13.86 -17.68 2.52
CA PRO A 57 -13.23 -17.96 3.78
C PRO A 57 -13.68 -19.31 4.35
N THR A 58 -12.82 -19.96 5.13
CA THR A 58 -13.17 -21.15 5.91
C THR A 58 -14.00 -20.75 7.15
N GLU A 59 -13.66 -19.61 7.73
CA GLU A 59 -14.33 -19.02 8.89
C GLU A 59 -14.36 -17.50 8.74
N GLY A 60 -15.26 -16.85 9.48
CA GLY A 60 -15.41 -15.39 9.48
C GLY A 60 -16.39 -14.86 8.44
N LYS A 61 -16.52 -13.55 8.38
CA LYS A 61 -17.54 -12.87 7.58
C LYS A 61 -16.96 -11.70 6.79
N VAL A 62 -17.47 -11.52 5.59
CA VAL A 62 -17.12 -10.43 4.67
C VAL A 62 -18.33 -9.53 4.47
N TYR A 63 -18.14 -8.23 4.66
CA TYR A 63 -19.20 -7.23 4.47
C TYR A 63 -18.78 -6.18 3.44
N MET A 64 -19.76 -5.71 2.68
CA MET A 64 -19.66 -4.54 1.81
C MET A 64 -20.91 -3.66 2.01
N ASN A 65 -20.73 -2.41 2.42
CA ASN A 65 -21.83 -1.50 2.77
C ASN A 65 -22.86 -2.16 3.70
N ASP A 66 -22.39 -2.76 4.79
CA ASP A 66 -23.18 -3.46 5.82
C ASP A 66 -23.92 -4.72 5.34
N VAL A 67 -23.79 -5.09 4.07
CA VAL A 67 -24.32 -6.35 3.52
C VAL A 67 -23.30 -7.46 3.73
N GLU A 68 -23.68 -8.52 4.45
CA GLU A 68 -22.86 -9.71 4.62
C GLU A 68 -22.80 -10.52 3.31
N LEU A 69 -21.65 -10.49 2.62
CA LEU A 69 -21.45 -11.18 1.35
C LEU A 69 -21.40 -12.69 1.53
N THR A 70 -20.84 -13.17 2.62
CA THR A 70 -20.67 -14.62 2.92
C THR A 70 -21.98 -15.37 3.02
N SER A 71 -23.07 -14.71 3.40
CA SER A 71 -24.42 -15.27 3.51
C SER A 71 -25.26 -15.16 2.23
N LEU A 72 -24.77 -14.44 1.19
CA LEU A 72 -25.54 -14.21 -0.03
C LEU A 72 -25.68 -15.50 -0.88
N SER A 73 -26.87 -15.64 -1.49
CA SER A 73 -27.08 -16.60 -2.57
C SER A 73 -26.23 -16.24 -3.80
N ASN A 74 -25.89 -17.25 -4.63
CA ASN A 74 -25.03 -17.05 -5.81
C ASN A 74 -25.55 -15.93 -6.74
N GLY A 75 -26.86 -15.82 -6.97
CA GLY A 75 -27.41 -14.78 -7.83
C GLY A 75 -27.29 -13.36 -7.23
N LYS A 76 -27.46 -13.22 -5.90
CA LYS A 76 -27.24 -11.94 -5.22
C LYS A 76 -25.76 -11.59 -5.19
N LEU A 77 -24.89 -12.55 -4.93
CA LEU A 77 -23.43 -12.37 -4.93
C LEU A 77 -22.93 -11.93 -6.32
N GLN A 78 -23.43 -12.52 -7.41
CA GLN A 78 -23.08 -12.13 -8.77
C GLN A 78 -23.44 -10.67 -9.06
N LYS A 79 -24.61 -10.21 -8.62
CA LYS A 79 -24.99 -8.77 -8.71
C LYS A 79 -24.08 -7.87 -7.90
N THR A 80 -23.72 -8.29 -6.67
CA THR A 80 -22.81 -7.50 -5.83
C THR A 80 -21.42 -7.40 -6.43
N ARG A 81 -20.92 -8.48 -7.04
CA ARG A 81 -19.61 -8.49 -7.73
C ARG A 81 -19.52 -7.49 -8.89
N GLN A 82 -20.62 -7.08 -9.52
CA GLN A 82 -20.61 -6.01 -10.53
C GLN A 82 -20.21 -4.66 -9.94
N ARG A 83 -20.41 -4.46 -8.62
CA ARG A 83 -20.01 -3.27 -7.88
C ARG A 83 -18.56 -3.34 -7.38
N ILE A 84 -17.83 -4.40 -7.70
CA ILE A 84 -16.44 -4.63 -7.29
C ILE A 84 -15.61 -4.86 -8.55
N GLY A 85 -14.78 -3.89 -8.89
CA GLY A 85 -13.75 -4.05 -9.93
C GLY A 85 -12.55 -4.81 -9.38
N MET A 86 -11.87 -5.57 -10.24
CA MET A 86 -10.63 -6.25 -9.85
C MET A 86 -9.56 -6.11 -10.93
N ILE A 87 -8.39 -5.67 -10.51
CA ILE A 87 -7.16 -5.57 -11.30
C ILE A 87 -6.23 -6.67 -10.83
N PHE A 88 -5.75 -7.49 -11.74
CA PHE A 88 -4.89 -8.65 -11.46
C PHE A 88 -3.43 -8.33 -11.81
N GLN A 89 -2.51 -8.96 -11.12
CA GLN A 89 -1.06 -8.88 -11.35
C GLN A 89 -0.67 -9.15 -12.81
N SER A 90 -1.24 -10.17 -13.44
CA SER A 90 -0.93 -10.58 -14.81
C SER A 90 -1.87 -9.97 -15.87
N PHE A 91 -2.52 -8.83 -15.58
CA PHE A 91 -3.49 -8.13 -16.44
C PHE A 91 -4.75 -8.95 -16.78
N ASN A 92 -4.65 -10.25 -16.98
CA ASN A 92 -5.72 -11.18 -17.35
C ASN A 92 -6.55 -10.71 -18.56
N LEU A 93 -5.88 -10.16 -19.58
CA LEU A 93 -6.52 -9.72 -20.81
C LEU A 93 -6.76 -10.91 -21.74
N LEU A 94 -7.87 -10.88 -22.47
CA LEU A 94 -8.18 -11.79 -23.55
C LEU A 94 -7.23 -11.54 -24.72
N LYS A 95 -6.29 -12.43 -24.92
CA LYS A 95 -5.22 -12.30 -25.95
C LYS A 95 -5.77 -12.20 -27.37
N THR A 96 -6.92 -12.85 -27.64
CA THR A 96 -7.60 -12.90 -28.94
C THR A 96 -8.65 -11.79 -29.12
N GLY A 97 -8.89 -10.97 -28.09
CA GLY A 97 -9.81 -9.85 -28.13
C GLY A 97 -9.07 -8.51 -28.21
N THR A 98 -9.65 -7.55 -28.93
CA THR A 98 -9.17 -6.17 -28.95
C THR A 98 -9.31 -5.50 -27.59
N VAL A 99 -8.71 -4.32 -27.41
CA VAL A 99 -8.90 -3.47 -26.22
C VAL A 99 -10.38 -3.21 -25.97
N HIS A 100 -11.13 -2.78 -26.99
CA HIS A 100 -12.58 -2.63 -26.93
C HIS A 100 -13.28 -3.90 -26.41
N GLN A 101 -12.93 -5.06 -26.95
CA GLN A 101 -13.54 -6.33 -26.55
C GLN A 101 -13.22 -6.68 -25.10
N ASN A 102 -11.98 -6.45 -24.64
CA ASN A 102 -11.58 -6.67 -23.25
C ASN A 102 -12.41 -5.85 -22.25
N ILE A 103 -12.74 -4.61 -22.61
CA ILE A 103 -13.55 -3.73 -21.75
C ILE A 103 -15.04 -4.05 -21.89
N SER A 104 -15.54 -4.35 -23.10
CA SER A 104 -16.96 -4.53 -23.38
C SER A 104 -17.52 -5.91 -22.95
N ILE A 105 -16.71 -6.99 -22.94
CA ILE A 105 -17.18 -8.34 -22.61
C ILE A 105 -17.87 -8.45 -21.26
N PRO A 106 -17.31 -7.92 -20.14
CA PRO A 106 -18.00 -7.97 -18.85
C PRO A 106 -19.40 -7.32 -18.91
N LEU A 107 -19.54 -6.20 -19.60
CA LEU A 107 -20.81 -5.49 -19.78
C LEU A 107 -21.81 -6.29 -20.61
N LYS A 108 -21.35 -6.94 -21.69
CA LYS A 108 -22.20 -7.83 -22.53
C LYS A 108 -22.73 -9.01 -21.72
N LEU A 109 -21.86 -9.63 -20.90
CA LEU A 109 -22.24 -10.79 -20.08
C LEU A 109 -23.29 -10.46 -19.02
N THR A 110 -23.39 -9.20 -18.63
CA THR A 110 -24.38 -8.72 -17.65
C THR A 110 -25.61 -8.09 -18.28
N GLY A 111 -25.71 -8.11 -19.62
CA GLY A 111 -26.89 -7.65 -20.36
C GLY A 111 -27.01 -6.13 -20.51
N VAL A 112 -25.90 -5.38 -20.38
CA VAL A 112 -25.89 -3.93 -20.62
C VAL A 112 -26.21 -3.65 -22.09
N PRO A 113 -27.08 -2.67 -22.40
CA PRO A 113 -27.44 -2.31 -23.78
C PRO A 113 -26.23 -1.90 -24.63
N LYS A 114 -26.18 -2.30 -25.90
CA LYS A 114 -25.02 -2.03 -26.79
C LYS A 114 -24.63 -0.56 -26.84
N LYS A 115 -25.59 0.36 -26.91
CA LYS A 115 -25.31 1.81 -26.95
C LYS A 115 -24.61 2.30 -25.69
N GLU A 116 -25.00 1.78 -24.55
CA GLU A 116 -24.38 2.10 -23.26
C GLU A 116 -22.98 1.49 -23.13
N ILE A 117 -22.78 0.26 -23.66
CA ILE A 117 -21.45 -0.37 -23.71
C ILE A 117 -20.47 0.50 -24.49
N GLU A 118 -20.83 0.96 -25.69
CA GLU A 118 -19.96 1.83 -26.51
C GLU A 118 -19.59 3.10 -25.75
N ALA A 119 -20.58 3.79 -25.17
CA ALA A 119 -20.34 5.01 -24.39
C ALA A 119 -19.42 4.79 -23.18
N ARG A 120 -19.59 3.66 -22.47
CA ARG A 120 -18.74 3.33 -21.32
C ARG A 120 -17.31 2.96 -21.76
N VAL A 121 -17.16 2.19 -22.84
CA VAL A 121 -15.83 1.84 -23.38
C VAL A 121 -15.07 3.09 -23.78
N ASP A 122 -15.71 4.00 -24.54
CA ASP A 122 -15.06 5.24 -24.97
C ASP A 122 -14.69 6.13 -23.79
N LYS A 123 -15.59 6.32 -22.80
CA LYS A 123 -15.32 7.04 -21.54
C LYS A 123 -14.09 6.50 -20.81
N TYR A 124 -14.02 5.19 -20.61
CA TYR A 124 -12.91 4.61 -19.83
C TYR A 124 -11.61 4.50 -20.62
N LEU A 125 -11.67 4.40 -21.96
CA LEU A 125 -10.48 4.54 -22.80
C LEU A 125 -9.88 5.95 -22.74
N GLU A 126 -10.72 6.97 -22.71
CA GLU A 126 -10.29 8.36 -22.51
C GLU A 126 -9.63 8.56 -21.14
N ILE A 127 -10.28 8.10 -20.06
CA ILE A 127 -9.74 8.20 -18.69
C ILE A 127 -8.36 7.56 -18.54
N VAL A 128 -8.15 6.39 -19.18
CA VAL A 128 -6.87 5.71 -19.11
C VAL A 128 -5.87 6.16 -20.21
N GLY A 129 -6.27 7.11 -21.07
CA GLY A 129 -5.41 7.67 -22.12
C GLY A 129 -5.08 6.69 -23.24
N LEU A 130 -6.04 5.86 -23.67
CA LEU A 130 -5.87 4.83 -24.70
C LEU A 130 -6.94 4.85 -25.79
N SER A 131 -7.55 6.00 -26.07
CA SER A 131 -8.60 6.14 -27.10
C SER A 131 -8.11 5.71 -28.49
N ASP A 132 -6.84 5.96 -28.82
CA ASP A 132 -6.19 5.58 -30.07
C ASP A 132 -5.89 4.08 -30.20
N LYS A 133 -5.99 3.32 -29.08
CA LYS A 133 -5.69 1.87 -29.02
C LYS A 133 -6.93 1.00 -28.98
N ARG A 134 -8.12 1.56 -29.23
CA ARG A 134 -9.43 0.88 -29.11
C ARG A 134 -9.47 -0.48 -29.83
N ASP A 135 -8.92 -0.55 -31.03
CA ASP A 135 -8.97 -1.75 -31.89
C ASP A 135 -7.66 -2.55 -31.85
N ALA A 136 -6.67 -2.13 -31.04
CA ALA A 136 -5.42 -2.86 -30.86
C ALA A 136 -5.64 -4.16 -30.05
N TYR A 137 -4.77 -5.14 -30.29
CA TYR A 137 -4.71 -6.38 -29.51
C TYR A 137 -3.70 -6.27 -28.37
N PRO A 138 -3.85 -7.03 -27.27
CA PRO A 138 -2.90 -7.02 -26.16
C PRO A 138 -1.44 -7.28 -26.55
N SER A 139 -1.20 -8.04 -27.61
CA SER A 139 0.16 -8.29 -28.15
C SER A 139 0.83 -7.04 -28.71
N GLN A 140 0.07 -6.00 -29.06
CA GLN A 140 0.53 -4.73 -29.61
C GLN A 140 0.73 -3.65 -28.54
N LEU A 141 0.52 -3.98 -27.26
CA LEU A 141 0.55 -3.04 -26.14
C LEU A 141 1.78 -3.27 -25.25
N SER A 142 2.33 -2.18 -24.73
CA SER A 142 3.32 -2.24 -23.63
C SER A 142 2.71 -2.79 -22.34
N GLY A 143 3.54 -3.12 -21.35
CA GLY A 143 3.08 -3.56 -20.02
C GLY A 143 2.14 -2.53 -19.36
N GLY A 144 2.53 -1.27 -19.34
CA GLY A 144 1.74 -0.18 -18.79
C GLY A 144 0.42 0.04 -19.55
N GLN A 145 0.43 -0.07 -20.88
CA GLN A 145 -0.80 0.01 -21.68
C GLN A 145 -1.75 -1.17 -21.37
N LYS A 146 -1.24 -2.40 -21.21
CA LYS A 146 -2.04 -3.55 -20.78
C LYS A 146 -2.66 -3.32 -19.42
N GLN A 147 -1.92 -2.73 -18.48
CA GLN A 147 -2.42 -2.39 -17.15
C GLN A 147 -3.54 -1.34 -17.23
N ARG A 148 -3.37 -0.30 -18.05
CA ARG A 148 -4.41 0.71 -18.27
C ARG A 148 -5.69 0.10 -18.87
N VAL A 149 -5.58 -0.88 -19.78
CA VAL A 149 -6.74 -1.63 -20.29
C VAL A 149 -7.40 -2.46 -19.20
N ALA A 150 -6.61 -3.11 -18.31
CA ALA A 150 -7.15 -3.86 -17.18
C ALA A 150 -7.89 -2.94 -16.19
N ILE A 151 -7.38 -1.73 -15.95
CA ILE A 151 -8.05 -0.69 -15.15
C ILE A 151 -9.36 -0.27 -15.81
N ALA A 152 -9.36 0.09 -17.09
CA ALA A 152 -10.57 0.48 -17.83
C ALA A 152 -11.65 -0.61 -17.79
N ARG A 153 -11.25 -1.90 -17.95
CA ARG A 153 -12.15 -3.04 -17.83
C ARG A 153 -12.74 -3.16 -16.42
N ALA A 154 -11.93 -2.97 -15.38
CA ALA A 154 -12.38 -3.04 -13.99
C ALA A 154 -13.37 -1.91 -13.65
N LEU A 155 -13.23 -0.74 -14.28
CA LEU A 155 -14.11 0.42 -14.11
C LEU A 155 -15.40 0.33 -14.92
N ALA A 156 -15.48 -0.51 -15.94
CA ALA A 156 -16.58 -0.52 -16.92
C ALA A 156 -17.98 -0.69 -16.30
N HIS A 157 -18.07 -1.39 -15.15
CA HIS A 157 -19.30 -1.54 -14.38
C HIS A 157 -19.59 -0.39 -13.39
N GLU A 158 -18.76 0.67 -13.38
CA GLU A 158 -18.86 1.78 -12.42
C GLU A 158 -18.86 1.27 -10.97
N PRO A 159 -17.80 0.54 -10.58
CA PRO A 159 -17.73 -0.12 -9.29
C PRO A 159 -17.61 0.89 -8.14
N GLU A 160 -18.06 0.50 -6.94
CA GLU A 160 -17.85 1.25 -5.70
C GLU A 160 -16.53 0.89 -5.03
N VAL A 161 -16.01 -0.30 -5.33
CA VAL A 161 -14.77 -0.85 -4.79
C VAL A 161 -13.88 -1.32 -5.93
N LEU A 162 -12.59 -1.00 -5.86
CA LEU A 162 -11.57 -1.50 -6.76
C LEU A 162 -10.55 -2.32 -5.95
N LEU A 163 -10.40 -3.58 -6.28
CA LEU A 163 -9.42 -4.48 -5.69
C LEU A 163 -8.21 -4.57 -6.62
N CYS A 164 -7.00 -4.33 -6.09
CA CYS A 164 -5.76 -4.37 -6.86
C CYS A 164 -4.84 -5.46 -6.30
N ASP A 165 -4.68 -6.55 -7.04
CA ASP A 165 -3.77 -7.66 -6.70
C ASP A 165 -2.41 -7.41 -7.37
N GLU A 166 -1.46 -6.77 -6.66
CA GLU A 166 -0.11 -6.41 -7.13
C GLU A 166 -0.10 -5.72 -8.51
N ALA A 167 -0.91 -4.67 -8.66
CA ALA A 167 -1.18 -4.01 -9.94
C ALA A 167 0.04 -3.35 -10.61
N THR A 168 1.19 -3.24 -9.93
CA THR A 168 2.40 -2.57 -10.43
C THR A 168 3.62 -3.47 -10.50
N SER A 169 3.59 -4.66 -9.91
CA SER A 169 4.77 -5.53 -9.72
C SER A 169 5.47 -6.00 -11.02
N ALA A 170 4.80 -5.90 -12.17
CA ALA A 170 5.34 -6.30 -13.48
C ALA A 170 5.73 -5.09 -14.35
N LEU A 171 5.82 -3.89 -13.78
CA LEU A 171 6.05 -2.63 -14.50
C LEU A 171 7.40 -2.02 -14.11
N ASP A 172 7.95 -1.22 -15.00
CA ASP A 172 9.10 -0.37 -14.70
C ASP A 172 8.72 0.80 -13.77
N PRO A 173 9.68 1.45 -13.09
CA PRO A 173 9.39 2.50 -12.12
C PRO A 173 8.56 3.67 -12.68
N ASP A 174 8.88 4.18 -13.86
CA ASP A 174 8.16 5.32 -14.45
C ASP A 174 6.72 4.96 -14.79
N THR A 175 6.51 3.76 -15.33
CA THR A 175 5.18 3.22 -15.60
C THR A 175 4.40 2.99 -14.31
N THR A 176 5.04 2.48 -13.26
CA THR A 176 4.45 2.32 -11.92
C THR A 176 3.93 3.65 -11.40
N GLU A 177 4.76 4.71 -11.44
CA GLU A 177 4.38 6.07 -11.05
C GLU A 177 3.13 6.57 -11.79
N SER A 178 3.10 6.34 -13.10
CA SER A 178 1.97 6.72 -13.95
C SER A 178 0.68 5.96 -13.60
N ILE A 179 0.76 4.67 -13.26
CA ILE A 179 -0.40 3.85 -12.84
C ILE A 179 -0.88 4.26 -11.46
N LEU A 180 0.02 4.54 -10.51
CA LEU A 180 -0.35 5.00 -9.17
C LEU A 180 -1.08 6.34 -9.23
N SER A 181 -0.58 7.29 -10.03
CA SER A 181 -1.22 8.60 -10.25
C SER A 181 -2.61 8.43 -10.88
N LEU A 182 -2.78 7.49 -11.82
CA LEU A 182 -4.08 7.16 -12.41
C LEU A 182 -5.05 6.57 -11.36
N LEU A 183 -4.61 5.67 -10.50
CA LEU A 183 -5.45 5.10 -9.44
C LEU A 183 -5.86 6.16 -8.41
N GLU A 184 -4.97 7.08 -8.06
CA GLU A 184 -5.28 8.19 -7.19
C GLU A 184 -6.30 9.16 -7.82
N GLN A 185 -6.12 9.48 -9.10
CA GLN A 185 -7.10 10.28 -9.86
C GLN A 185 -8.48 9.60 -9.88
N ILE A 186 -8.54 8.29 -10.16
CA ILE A 186 -9.79 7.51 -10.16
C ILE A 186 -10.46 7.55 -8.78
N ASN A 187 -9.68 7.36 -7.71
CA ASN A 187 -10.20 7.44 -6.34
C ASN A 187 -10.81 8.82 -6.06
N ARG A 188 -10.09 9.90 -6.38
CA ARG A 188 -10.52 11.27 -6.15
C ARG A 188 -11.73 11.67 -6.99
N ASP A 189 -11.71 11.38 -8.30
CA ASP A 189 -12.71 11.89 -9.24
C ASP A 189 -14.03 11.09 -9.18
N PHE A 190 -13.97 9.81 -8.82
CA PHE A 190 -15.16 8.93 -8.75
C PHE A 190 -15.54 8.51 -7.32
N GLY A 191 -14.74 8.84 -6.30
CA GLY A 191 -15.00 8.43 -4.91
C GLY A 191 -14.93 6.92 -4.69
N ILE A 192 -14.25 6.18 -5.57
CA ILE A 192 -14.12 4.71 -5.51
C ILE A 192 -13.21 4.32 -4.35
N THR A 193 -13.64 3.38 -3.51
CA THR A 193 -12.80 2.81 -2.47
C THR A 193 -11.81 1.83 -3.10
N ILE A 194 -10.52 1.96 -2.81
CA ILE A 194 -9.48 1.09 -3.37
C ILE A 194 -8.84 0.27 -2.25
N LEU A 195 -8.83 -1.06 -2.40
CA LEU A 195 -8.02 -1.97 -1.58
C LEU A 195 -6.94 -2.56 -2.47
N LEU A 196 -5.69 -2.22 -2.18
CA LEU A 196 -4.55 -2.73 -2.94
C LEU A 196 -3.65 -3.60 -2.07
N ILE A 197 -3.09 -4.63 -2.68
CA ILE A 197 -2.03 -5.42 -2.08
C ILE A 197 -0.73 -5.22 -2.85
N THR A 198 0.37 -5.14 -2.12
CA THR A 198 1.71 -4.95 -2.67
C THR A 198 2.77 -5.50 -1.73
N HIS A 199 3.97 -5.71 -2.22
CA HIS A 199 5.17 -5.90 -1.41
C HIS A 199 6.09 -4.67 -1.44
N GLU A 200 5.68 -3.60 -2.15
CA GLU A 200 6.43 -2.37 -2.34
C GLU A 200 5.92 -1.28 -1.39
N MET A 201 6.73 -0.91 -0.39
CA MET A 201 6.38 0.13 0.58
C MET A 201 6.23 1.51 -0.07
N HIS A 202 6.95 1.77 -1.17
CA HIS A 202 6.83 2.98 -1.98
C HIS A 202 5.40 3.20 -2.50
N VAL A 203 4.71 2.13 -2.95
CA VAL A 203 3.31 2.20 -3.39
C VAL A 203 2.40 2.65 -2.25
N VAL A 204 2.59 2.07 -1.05
CA VAL A 204 1.84 2.43 0.15
C VAL A 204 2.08 3.89 0.52
N GLN A 205 3.34 4.30 0.55
CA GLN A 205 3.76 5.66 0.83
C GLN A 205 3.06 6.69 -0.06
N LYS A 206 2.98 6.39 -1.36
CA LYS A 206 2.54 7.35 -2.37
C LYS A 206 1.03 7.59 -2.34
N ILE A 207 0.21 6.53 -2.30
CA ILE A 207 -1.23 6.69 -2.55
C ILE A 207 -2.14 6.22 -1.41
N CYS A 208 -1.65 5.45 -0.43
CA CYS A 208 -2.51 4.90 0.62
C CYS A 208 -2.77 5.91 1.75
N HIS A 209 -3.97 5.86 2.33
CA HIS A 209 -4.31 6.57 3.57
C HIS A 209 -3.99 5.73 4.78
N GLU A 210 -4.31 4.43 4.69
CA GLU A 210 -4.14 3.44 5.74
C GLU A 210 -3.47 2.20 5.17
N VAL A 211 -2.84 1.43 6.03
CA VAL A 211 -2.15 0.19 5.65
C VAL A 211 -2.29 -0.87 6.74
N ALA A 212 -2.39 -2.14 6.32
CA ALA A 212 -2.20 -3.30 7.16
C ALA A 212 -0.92 -4.04 6.74
N VAL A 213 -0.10 -4.40 7.71
CA VAL A 213 1.10 -5.21 7.52
C VAL A 213 0.74 -6.66 7.81
N MET A 214 0.94 -7.54 6.83
CA MET A 214 0.67 -8.97 6.95
C MET A 214 1.94 -9.79 7.03
N GLU A 215 1.94 -10.75 7.95
CA GLU A 215 2.98 -11.74 8.10
C GLU A 215 2.36 -13.08 8.52
N ASN A 216 2.79 -14.19 7.87
CA ASN A 216 2.34 -15.55 8.18
C ASN A 216 0.80 -15.70 8.29
N GLY A 217 0.07 -15.06 7.38
CA GLY A 217 -1.39 -15.10 7.32
C GLY A 217 -2.11 -14.17 8.30
N LYS A 218 -1.41 -13.40 9.12
CA LYS A 218 -1.99 -12.49 10.12
C LYS A 218 -1.73 -11.03 9.79
N VAL A 219 -2.61 -10.15 10.21
CA VAL A 219 -2.33 -8.72 10.30
C VAL A 219 -1.59 -8.49 11.62
N ILE A 220 -0.33 -8.06 11.53
CA ILE A 220 0.54 -7.82 12.69
C ILE A 220 0.57 -6.35 13.12
N GLU A 221 0.20 -5.45 12.22
CA GLU A 221 0.08 -4.02 12.48
C GLU A 221 -0.86 -3.39 11.45
N GLN A 222 -1.66 -2.40 11.84
CA GLN A 222 -2.51 -1.65 10.92
C GLN A 222 -2.79 -0.23 11.47
N GLY A 223 -2.96 0.72 10.56
CA GLY A 223 -3.24 2.11 10.91
C GLY A 223 -3.03 3.06 9.76
N ARG A 224 -3.02 4.36 10.06
CA ARG A 224 -2.69 5.38 9.05
C ARG A 224 -1.24 5.20 8.60
N VAL A 225 -0.99 5.43 7.32
CA VAL A 225 0.35 5.31 6.74
C VAL A 225 1.36 6.15 7.53
N VAL A 226 1.01 7.39 7.88
CA VAL A 226 1.89 8.29 8.64
C VAL A 226 2.30 7.73 10.00
N ASP A 227 1.39 7.05 10.71
CA ASP A 227 1.65 6.49 12.03
C ASP A 227 2.63 5.30 11.93
N ILE A 228 2.39 4.39 10.96
CA ILE A 228 3.26 3.23 10.68
C ILE A 228 4.66 3.68 10.21
N PHE A 229 4.76 4.77 9.42
CA PHE A 229 6.05 5.28 8.95
C PHE A 229 6.86 5.98 10.02
N SER A 230 6.19 6.70 10.91
CA SER A 230 6.85 7.46 11.97
C SER A 230 7.24 6.63 13.18
N LYS A 231 6.42 5.63 13.53
CA LYS A 231 6.63 4.79 14.71
C LYS A 231 6.15 3.35 14.47
N PRO A 232 6.86 2.59 13.61
CA PRO A 232 6.51 1.20 13.35
C PRO A 232 6.67 0.35 14.62
N ALA A 233 5.62 -0.39 15.02
CA ALA A 233 5.60 -1.16 16.25
C ALA A 233 6.30 -2.52 16.09
N THR A 234 6.14 -3.18 14.92
CA THR A 234 6.67 -4.53 14.69
C THR A 234 8.00 -4.52 13.97
N THR A 235 8.81 -5.56 14.14
CA THR A 235 10.08 -5.72 13.40
C THR A 235 9.87 -5.71 11.90
N THR A 236 8.82 -6.37 11.42
CA THR A 236 8.49 -6.44 9.99
C THR A 236 8.12 -5.06 9.44
N SER A 237 7.31 -4.27 10.17
CA SER A 237 6.99 -2.90 9.77
C SER A 237 8.23 -2.01 9.75
N LYS A 238 9.13 -2.16 10.74
CA LYS A 238 10.42 -1.43 10.76
C LYS A 238 11.24 -1.72 9.52
N ARG A 239 11.37 -2.99 9.12
CA ARG A 239 12.08 -3.39 7.90
C ARG A 239 11.45 -2.81 6.63
N PHE A 240 10.13 -2.82 6.52
CA PHE A 240 9.45 -2.21 5.39
C PHE A 240 9.68 -0.69 5.32
N VAL A 241 9.61 0.02 6.44
CA VAL A 241 9.90 1.46 6.48
C VAL A 241 11.37 1.71 6.16
N GLN A 242 12.29 0.95 6.75
CA GLN A 242 13.73 1.09 6.49
C GLN A 242 14.10 0.85 5.02
N SER A 243 13.41 -0.07 4.32
CA SER A 243 13.69 -0.33 2.90
C SER A 243 13.51 0.88 1.97
N LEU A 244 12.80 1.92 2.42
CA LEU A 244 12.66 3.18 1.68
C LEU A 244 13.78 4.17 1.96
N PHE A 245 14.48 4.02 3.08
CA PHE A 245 15.50 4.95 3.53
C PHE A 245 16.85 4.23 3.52
N GLN A 246 17.80 4.76 2.74
CA GLN A 246 19.18 4.29 2.76
C GLN A 246 19.89 4.91 3.97
N ASP A 247 19.47 4.52 5.18
CA ASP A 247 19.94 5.06 6.45
C ASP A 247 20.87 4.09 7.22
N GLU A 248 21.35 3.04 6.55
CA GLU A 248 22.35 2.12 7.11
C GLU A 248 23.73 2.80 7.19
N LEU A 249 24.27 2.86 8.39
CA LEU A 249 25.61 3.41 8.65
C LEU A 249 26.65 2.29 8.76
N PRO A 250 27.90 2.51 8.30
CA PRO A 250 28.99 1.56 8.52
C PRO A 250 29.22 1.29 10.02
N GLU A 251 29.42 0.03 10.41
CA GLU A 251 29.63 -0.37 11.82
C GLU A 251 30.78 0.40 12.50
N SER A 252 31.88 0.61 11.76
CA SER A 252 33.04 1.36 12.23
C SER A 252 32.69 2.81 12.57
N LEU A 253 31.75 3.42 11.82
CA LEU A 253 31.28 4.78 12.08
C LEU A 253 30.38 4.80 13.33
N VAL A 254 29.43 3.86 13.42
CA VAL A 254 28.51 3.75 14.56
C VAL A 254 29.28 3.54 15.87
N SER A 255 30.25 2.61 15.90
CA SER A 255 31.06 2.35 17.08
C SER A 255 31.84 3.57 17.54
N ARG A 256 32.46 4.30 16.62
CA ARG A 256 33.23 5.52 16.91
C ARG A 256 32.33 6.65 17.45
N LEU A 257 31.17 6.84 16.87
CA LEU A 257 30.26 7.93 17.26
C LEU A 257 29.56 7.69 18.61
N LYS A 258 29.33 6.42 18.96
CA LYS A 258 28.76 6.05 20.27
C LYS A 258 29.69 6.31 21.46
N GLU A 259 30.99 6.57 21.23
CA GLU A 259 31.96 6.94 22.28
C GLU A 259 31.70 8.37 22.82
N LYS A 260 31.10 9.26 22.00
CA LYS A 260 30.86 10.66 22.37
C LYS A 260 29.44 11.09 21.99
N GLY A 261 28.44 10.63 22.76
CA GLY A 261 27.06 10.99 22.52
C GLY A 261 26.21 9.81 22.04
N GLN A 262 25.07 10.10 21.39
CA GLN A 262 24.14 9.06 20.94
C GLN A 262 23.72 9.27 19.49
N ILE A 263 23.45 8.15 18.81
CA ILE A 263 22.86 8.20 17.48
C ILE A 263 21.35 7.94 17.62
N VAL A 264 20.55 8.82 17.03
CA VAL A 264 19.09 8.77 17.05
C VAL A 264 18.53 8.86 15.64
N THR A 265 17.36 8.28 15.44
CA THR A 265 16.54 8.49 14.24
C THR A 265 15.44 9.47 14.59
N LEU A 266 15.33 10.53 13.81
CA LEU A 266 14.34 11.59 13.96
C LEU A 266 13.32 11.49 12.84
N SER A 267 12.03 11.45 13.16
CA SER A 267 10.96 11.54 12.19
C SER A 267 10.17 12.84 12.36
N PHE A 268 10.07 13.59 11.28
CA PHE A 268 9.37 14.88 11.20
C PHE A 268 8.10 14.71 10.36
N ILE A 269 6.96 15.18 10.87
CA ILE A 269 5.66 14.96 10.25
C ILE A 269 4.94 16.29 10.08
N GLY A 270 4.45 16.58 8.86
CA GLY A 270 3.65 17.77 8.59
C GLY A 270 4.39 19.06 8.97
N GLU A 271 3.81 19.89 9.84
CA GLU A 271 4.38 21.18 10.23
C GLU A 271 5.75 21.07 10.92
N SER A 272 6.02 19.96 11.63
CA SER A 272 7.33 19.77 12.27
C SER A 272 8.47 19.66 11.25
N SER A 273 8.18 19.26 10.00
CA SER A 273 9.18 19.16 8.93
C SER A 273 9.80 20.52 8.54
N GLY A 274 9.14 21.65 8.84
CA GLY A 274 9.63 22.99 8.58
C GLY A 274 10.34 23.63 9.78
N ASN A 275 10.33 23.01 10.95
CA ASN A 275 10.92 23.59 12.16
C ASN A 275 12.44 23.42 12.19
N PRO A 276 13.21 24.45 12.58
CA PRO A 276 14.67 24.36 12.72
C PRO A 276 15.08 23.64 14.02
N ALA A 277 14.47 22.44 14.28
CA ALA A 277 14.57 21.74 15.55
C ALA A 277 16.05 21.42 15.94
N LEU A 278 16.86 20.97 14.98
CA LEU A 278 18.28 20.69 15.22
C LEU A 278 19.10 21.93 15.54
N ALA A 279 18.81 23.08 14.88
CA ALA A 279 19.47 24.34 15.19
C ALA A 279 19.09 24.85 16.61
N LEU A 280 17.84 24.63 17.02
CA LEU A 280 17.39 24.96 18.37
C LEU A 280 18.05 24.06 19.43
N VAL A 281 18.31 22.79 19.14
CA VAL A 281 19.09 21.90 20.03
C VAL A 281 20.46 22.50 20.30
N SER A 282 21.24 22.87 19.28
CA SER A 282 22.57 23.48 19.45
C SER A 282 22.52 24.85 20.15
N LYS A 283 21.38 25.56 20.10
CA LYS A 283 21.23 26.88 20.76
C LYS A 283 20.92 26.74 22.25
N HIS A 284 20.20 25.72 22.66
CA HIS A 284 19.67 25.55 24.02
C HIS A 284 20.44 24.58 24.89
N PHE A 285 21.20 23.68 24.27
CA PHE A 285 21.95 22.59 24.93
C PHE A 285 23.38 22.57 24.43
N ASP A 286 24.31 22.08 25.26
CA ASP A 286 25.70 21.80 24.83
C ASP A 286 25.76 20.48 24.06
N VAL A 287 25.02 20.46 22.95
CA VAL A 287 24.89 19.30 22.03
C VAL A 287 25.06 19.79 20.59
N PHE A 288 25.89 19.05 19.85
CA PHE A 288 26.19 19.35 18.44
C PHE A 288 25.57 18.27 17.53
N PRO A 289 24.38 18.50 16.94
CA PRO A 289 23.75 17.55 16.05
C PRO A 289 24.47 17.46 14.71
N SER A 290 24.87 16.24 14.31
CA SER A 290 25.43 15.95 13.00
C SER A 290 24.51 15.01 12.22
N ILE A 291 24.05 15.44 11.04
CA ILE A 291 23.22 14.59 10.18
C ILE A 291 24.10 13.56 9.49
N LEU A 292 23.86 12.29 9.71
CA LEU A 292 24.62 11.17 9.17
C LEU A 292 23.98 10.59 7.91
N ALA A 293 22.66 10.53 7.89
CA ALA A 293 21.84 10.11 6.75
C ALA A 293 20.45 10.75 6.85
N GLY A 294 19.72 10.83 5.74
CA GLY A 294 18.36 11.30 5.80
C GLY A 294 17.69 11.51 4.46
N ASN A 295 16.37 11.53 4.51
CA ASN A 295 15.52 11.78 3.36
C ASN A 295 14.28 12.60 3.79
N ILE A 296 13.85 13.48 2.91
CA ILE A 296 12.57 14.20 3.04
C ILE A 296 11.72 13.79 1.85
N THR A 297 10.53 13.30 2.14
CA THR A 297 9.61 12.76 1.15
C THR A 297 8.18 13.23 1.42
N GLN A 298 7.26 12.92 0.53
CA GLN A 298 5.83 13.15 0.69
C GLN A 298 5.13 11.84 1.06
N LEU A 299 4.40 11.81 2.17
CA LEU A 299 3.45 10.76 2.49
C LEU A 299 2.08 11.26 2.06
N LYS A 300 1.63 10.85 0.87
CA LYS A 300 0.38 11.31 0.28
C LYS A 300 0.17 12.83 0.41
N ASP A 301 -0.43 13.29 1.51
CA ASP A 301 -0.86 14.68 1.69
C ASP A 301 0.03 15.50 2.64
N GLN A 302 1.09 14.90 3.20
CA GLN A 302 1.93 15.61 4.17
C GLN A 302 3.42 15.31 4.01
N PRO A 303 4.28 16.33 4.21
CA PRO A 303 5.72 16.12 4.21
C PRO A 303 6.14 15.22 5.37
N PHE A 304 7.08 14.34 5.09
CA PHE A 304 7.70 13.44 6.06
C PHE A 304 9.21 13.48 5.90
N GLY A 305 9.93 13.80 6.97
CA GLY A 305 11.38 13.76 7.03
C GLY A 305 11.85 12.67 7.97
N ARG A 306 12.83 11.87 7.54
CA ARG A 306 13.53 10.90 8.39
C ARG A 306 15.03 11.19 8.33
N LEU A 307 15.63 11.47 9.50
CA LEU A 307 17.04 11.76 9.62
C LEU A 307 17.69 10.84 10.64
N VAL A 308 18.87 10.33 10.34
CA VAL A 308 19.78 9.72 11.32
C VAL A 308 20.75 10.79 11.76
N VAL A 309 20.77 11.09 13.05
CA VAL A 309 21.51 12.20 13.63
C VAL A 309 22.39 11.68 14.77
N HIS A 310 23.63 12.08 14.77
CA HIS A 310 24.51 11.95 15.94
C HIS A 310 24.36 13.21 16.80
N LEU A 311 24.00 13.03 18.04
CA LEU A 311 23.96 14.09 19.06
C LEU A 311 25.27 13.99 19.87
N ASP A 312 26.27 14.81 19.51
CA ASP A 312 27.56 14.88 20.21
C ASP A 312 27.39 15.76 21.45
N GLY A 313 27.59 15.19 22.61
CA GLY A 313 27.44 15.86 23.91
C GLY A 313 27.40 14.86 25.07
N GLU A 314 27.46 15.37 26.29
CA GLU A 314 27.35 14.56 27.51
C GLU A 314 25.96 13.91 27.63
N ALA A 315 25.89 12.77 28.32
CA ALA A 315 24.68 11.94 28.37
C ALA A 315 23.44 12.68 28.89
N ASP A 316 23.59 13.53 29.90
CA ASP A 316 22.51 14.33 30.50
C ASP A 316 22.01 15.41 29.51
N GLU A 317 22.92 16.06 28.81
CA GLU A 317 22.57 17.11 27.82
C GLU A 317 21.90 16.50 26.58
N THR A 318 22.38 15.37 26.08
CA THR A 318 21.76 14.67 24.97
C THR A 318 20.36 14.14 25.33
N ALA A 319 20.16 13.65 26.57
CA ALA A 319 18.83 13.23 27.04
C ALA A 319 17.84 14.40 27.11
N ARG A 320 18.28 15.59 27.58
CA ARG A 320 17.47 16.82 27.60
C ARG A 320 17.15 17.30 26.18
N ALA A 321 18.12 17.21 25.27
CA ALA A 321 17.93 17.56 23.87
C ALA A 321 16.89 16.65 23.19
N VAL A 322 16.92 15.34 23.49
CA VAL A 322 15.90 14.38 22.99
C VAL A 322 14.50 14.76 23.52
N ALA A 323 14.35 15.00 24.82
CA ALA A 323 13.07 15.40 25.39
C ALA A 323 12.54 16.71 24.77
N PHE A 324 13.43 17.66 24.49
CA PHE A 324 13.07 18.91 23.81
C PHE A 324 12.59 18.65 22.37
N LEU A 325 13.25 17.76 21.61
CA LEU A 325 12.82 17.39 20.26
C LEU A 325 11.43 16.75 20.28
N GLU A 326 11.16 15.88 21.25
CA GLU A 326 9.84 15.24 21.42
C GLU A 326 8.75 16.28 21.77
N GLU A 327 9.06 17.26 22.63
CA GLU A 327 8.16 18.38 22.94
C GLU A 327 7.82 19.22 21.69
N LYS A 328 8.75 19.32 20.75
CA LYS A 328 8.55 20.00 19.45
C LYS A 328 7.81 19.14 18.41
N GLY A 329 7.33 17.95 18.79
CA GLY A 329 6.59 17.06 17.91
C GLY A 329 7.46 16.25 16.95
N VAL A 330 8.76 16.14 17.24
CA VAL A 330 9.67 15.25 16.51
C VAL A 330 9.59 13.86 17.16
N VAL A 331 9.36 12.81 16.38
CA VAL A 331 9.45 11.44 16.89
C VAL A 331 10.91 11.03 16.94
N VAL A 332 11.39 10.63 18.13
CA VAL A 332 12.78 10.23 18.36
C VAL A 332 12.85 8.75 18.67
N GLU A 333 13.65 8.00 17.92
CA GLU A 333 13.96 6.60 18.17
C GLU A 333 15.47 6.41 18.29
N GLY A 334 15.91 5.50 19.19
CA GLY A 334 17.32 5.11 19.22
C GLY A 334 17.72 4.42 17.91
N TYR A 335 18.88 4.77 17.35
CA TYR A 335 19.40 4.10 16.16
C TYR A 335 19.77 2.65 16.47
N VAL A 336 19.06 1.72 15.84
CA VAL A 336 19.32 0.27 15.93
C VAL A 336 19.90 -0.18 14.60
N GLN A 337 21.14 -0.66 14.63
CA GLN A 337 21.75 -1.32 13.49
C GLN A 337 21.23 -2.75 13.43
N GLU A 338 20.50 -3.12 12.40
CA GLU A 338 20.18 -4.53 12.15
C GLU A 338 21.42 -5.22 11.59
N VAL A 339 21.88 -6.25 12.28
CA VAL A 339 22.85 -7.18 11.73
C VAL A 339 22.16 -7.91 10.58
N ASN A 340 22.62 -7.68 9.35
CA ASN A 340 22.17 -8.41 8.17
C ASN A 340 22.41 -9.92 8.40
N ALA A 341 21.38 -10.62 8.87
CA ALA A 341 21.32 -12.06 8.72
C ALA A 341 21.13 -12.33 7.23
N HIS A 342 22.23 -12.52 6.51
CA HIS A 342 22.19 -13.02 5.15
C HIS A 342 21.36 -14.30 5.14
N VAL A 343 20.17 -14.21 4.58
CA VAL A 343 19.38 -15.38 4.21
C VAL A 343 20.10 -15.99 3.03
N SER A 344 20.84 -17.04 3.32
CA SER A 344 21.40 -17.98 2.34
C SER A 344 20.28 -18.82 1.72
#